data_214cb6ba79c2a675ae76dbfa8764e003
#
_entry.id   214cb6ba79c2a675ae76dbfa8764e003
#
_cell.length_a   1.000
_cell.length_b   1.000
_cell.length_c   1.000
_cell.angle_alpha   90.00
_cell.angle_beta   90.00
_cell.angle_gamma   90.00
#
_symmetry.space_group_name_H-M   'P 1'
#
loop_
_entity.id
_entity.type
_entity.pdbx_description
1 polymer ?
#
loop_
_entity_poly.entity_id
_entity_poly.type
_entity_poly.pdbx_seq_one_letter_code
_entity_poly.pdbx_strand_id
1 'polypeptide(L)'
;MTTVLAPPAALDRWEQRLQTAAHPVAYRLLRAVAARGPVVRVPRVGVVVSDAALAREVLCDTVNFTKTGPGSPADLWTPVLGPSVLLNMEGPDHTALRRRLSGLFTPGYVSALCARVLAQPLADLTRRLRAGEEVDLVRVAQICAGAAICEIVGMPVEPDRFAAAHAEASEVTKMVRLWRHSMTGRQVTRAREVLGSLTASAVAAYRAGSEETLPGRLRGLGLDEEEARGAVGAFLLTGTETLVSFIPRLVALCHDSGWLGGGGLSRLGDGHDGTSDGGRSGPAPGLDAVVEEALRVTVPSPVMLRSVAGPTTVGGVPVAPGDRIVIATLLCAQAYGPFAPERPHPPELRRLWFGAGPHFCLGMPLAMAQIHAVLDAVRTAGPTTVTGRRAARRVLIPGYARLDLKLRSVM
;
A
#
# COMPACT_ATOMS: atom_id res chain seq x y z
N MET A 1 14.51 -27.51 -15.49
CA MET A 1 14.15 -26.72 -16.70
C MET A 1 14.31 -25.25 -16.33
N THR A 2 15.33 -24.59 -16.86
CA THR A 2 15.61 -23.18 -16.60
C THR A 2 14.55 -22.36 -17.34
N THR A 3 13.56 -21.83 -16.63
CA THR A 3 12.59 -20.90 -17.22
C THR A 3 13.34 -19.63 -17.60
N VAL A 4 13.65 -19.47 -18.88
CA VAL A 4 14.16 -18.22 -19.42
C VAL A 4 13.07 -17.17 -19.18
N LEU A 5 13.31 -16.26 -18.25
CA LEU A 5 12.42 -15.11 -18.04
C LEU A 5 12.27 -14.37 -19.36
N ALA A 6 11.05 -14.36 -19.88
CA ALA A 6 10.72 -13.52 -21.02
C ALA A 6 11.14 -12.08 -20.69
N PRO A 7 11.62 -11.29 -21.66
CA PRO A 7 11.91 -9.90 -21.46
C PRO A 7 10.67 -9.22 -20.84
N PRO A 8 10.83 -8.31 -19.86
CA PRO A 8 9.71 -7.71 -19.16
C PRO A 8 8.75 -7.16 -20.22
N ALA A 9 7.54 -7.76 -20.25
CA ALA A 9 6.48 -7.33 -21.14
C ALA A 9 6.30 -5.82 -20.96
N ALA A 10 5.97 -5.11 -22.05
CA ALA A 10 5.87 -3.65 -22.04
C ALA A 10 4.99 -3.19 -20.87
N LEU A 11 5.64 -2.76 -19.79
CA LEU A 11 4.98 -2.14 -18.66
C LEU A 11 4.15 -0.98 -19.19
N ASP A 12 2.97 -0.78 -18.65
CA ASP A 12 2.21 0.43 -18.92
C ASP A 12 3.18 1.63 -18.85
N ARG A 13 3.19 2.42 -19.91
CA ARG A 13 4.13 3.54 -20.06
C ARG A 13 4.06 4.51 -18.87
N TRP A 14 2.86 4.66 -18.29
CA TRP A 14 2.68 5.53 -17.15
C TRP A 14 3.23 4.91 -15.86
N GLU A 15 3.01 3.62 -15.63
CA GLU A 15 3.57 2.95 -14.46
C GLU A 15 5.10 3.02 -14.45
N GLN A 16 5.75 2.77 -15.57
CA GLN A 16 7.20 2.93 -15.70
C GLN A 16 7.67 4.37 -15.48
N ARG A 17 6.89 5.37 -15.94
CA ARG A 17 7.17 6.79 -15.69
C ARG A 17 7.06 7.12 -14.21
N LEU A 18 6.05 6.60 -13.49
CA LEU A 18 5.87 6.81 -12.06
C LEU A 18 7.05 6.26 -11.26
N GLN A 19 7.47 5.02 -11.55
CA GLN A 19 8.62 4.38 -10.91
C GLN A 19 9.91 5.16 -11.18
N THR A 20 10.13 5.57 -12.42
CA THR A 20 11.32 6.34 -12.80
C THR A 20 11.31 7.75 -12.19
N ALA A 21 10.15 8.41 -12.10
CA ALA A 21 10.04 9.73 -11.48
C ALA A 21 10.30 9.69 -9.97
N ALA A 22 9.78 8.67 -9.30
CA ALA A 22 9.98 8.46 -7.87
C ALA A 22 11.44 8.08 -7.55
N HIS A 23 12.02 7.15 -8.29
CA HIS A 23 13.33 6.54 -8.02
C HIS A 23 14.19 6.43 -9.29
N PRO A 24 14.68 7.56 -9.86
CA PRO A 24 15.29 7.57 -11.20
C PRO A 24 16.54 6.69 -11.32
N VAL A 25 17.32 6.56 -10.26
CA VAL A 25 18.52 5.72 -10.24
C VAL A 25 18.19 4.30 -9.74
N ALA A 26 17.49 4.20 -8.58
CA ALA A 26 17.24 2.90 -7.95
C ALA A 26 16.41 1.97 -8.79
N TYR A 27 15.38 2.48 -9.40
CA TYR A 27 14.53 1.64 -10.21
C TYR A 27 15.28 1.03 -11.39
N ARG A 28 16.14 1.83 -12.05
CA ARG A 28 16.99 1.34 -13.14
C ARG A 28 18.02 0.32 -12.66
N LEU A 29 18.70 0.60 -11.54
CA LEU A 29 19.65 -0.32 -10.94
C LEU A 29 18.99 -1.63 -10.52
N LEU A 30 17.84 -1.55 -9.86
CA LEU A 30 17.11 -2.74 -9.42
C LEU A 30 16.70 -3.62 -10.60
N ARG A 31 16.24 -3.04 -11.70
CA ARG A 31 15.95 -3.76 -12.96
C ARG A 31 17.20 -4.38 -13.58
N ALA A 32 18.30 -3.65 -13.61
CA ALA A 32 19.57 -4.17 -14.12
C ALA A 32 20.12 -5.32 -13.28
N VAL A 33 19.92 -5.28 -11.95
CA VAL A 33 20.27 -6.38 -11.05
C VAL A 33 19.36 -7.58 -11.30
N ALA A 34 18.05 -7.41 -11.36
CA ALA A 34 17.10 -8.48 -11.62
C ALA A 34 17.32 -9.17 -12.99
N ALA A 35 17.80 -8.42 -13.99
CA ALA A 35 18.16 -9.00 -15.30
C ALA A 35 19.34 -9.97 -15.24
N ARG A 36 20.12 -9.98 -14.13
CA ARG A 36 21.26 -10.92 -13.95
C ARG A 36 20.84 -12.26 -13.33
N GLY A 37 19.63 -12.32 -12.75
CA GLY A 37 19.10 -13.54 -12.16
C GLY A 37 18.07 -13.26 -11.06
N PRO A 38 17.38 -14.31 -10.59
CA PRO A 38 16.34 -14.21 -9.58
C PRO A 38 16.87 -13.82 -8.20
N VAL A 39 18.11 -14.14 -7.89
CA VAL A 39 18.82 -13.79 -6.65
C VAL A 39 20.22 -13.29 -6.99
N VAL A 40 20.55 -12.07 -6.60
CA VAL A 40 21.82 -11.45 -6.93
C VAL A 40 22.42 -10.75 -5.70
N ARG A 41 23.65 -11.12 -5.30
CA ARG A 41 24.39 -10.39 -4.27
C ARG A 41 24.95 -9.08 -4.85
N VAL A 42 24.61 -7.97 -4.24
CA VAL A 42 25.07 -6.63 -4.64
C VAL A 42 25.88 -6.02 -3.50
N PRO A 43 27.18 -5.71 -3.71
CA PRO A 43 28.03 -5.11 -2.68
C PRO A 43 27.39 -3.86 -2.06
N ARG A 44 27.41 -3.74 -0.73
CA ARG A 44 26.85 -2.64 0.07
C ARG A 44 25.33 -2.45 0.00
N VAL A 45 24.61 -3.28 -0.77
CA VAL A 45 23.14 -3.25 -0.86
C VAL A 45 22.54 -4.44 -0.13
N GLY A 46 23.12 -5.63 -0.32
CA GLY A 46 22.64 -6.90 0.21
C GLY A 46 22.33 -7.91 -0.91
N VAL A 47 21.50 -8.88 -0.61
CA VAL A 47 21.04 -9.88 -1.58
C VAL A 47 19.68 -9.45 -2.11
N VAL A 48 19.59 -9.21 -3.41
CA VAL A 48 18.36 -8.81 -4.09
C VAL A 48 17.63 -10.05 -4.59
N VAL A 49 16.34 -10.17 -4.23
CA VAL A 49 15.45 -11.26 -4.65
C VAL A 49 14.38 -10.66 -5.56
N SER A 50 14.25 -11.16 -6.78
CA SER A 50 13.30 -10.70 -7.80
C SER A 50 12.40 -11.81 -8.35
N ASP A 51 12.41 -12.99 -7.72
CA ASP A 51 11.51 -14.12 -7.98
C ASP A 51 10.42 -14.21 -6.92
N ALA A 52 9.17 -14.47 -7.33
CA ALA A 52 8.01 -14.44 -6.42
C ALA A 52 7.99 -15.63 -5.45
N ALA A 53 8.40 -16.82 -5.88
CA ALA A 53 8.44 -18.01 -5.03
C ALA A 53 9.51 -17.86 -3.94
N LEU A 54 10.72 -17.44 -4.33
CA LEU A 54 11.81 -17.17 -3.39
C LEU A 54 11.50 -15.99 -2.46
N ALA A 55 10.83 -14.94 -2.96
CA ALA A 55 10.36 -13.84 -2.14
C ALA A 55 9.38 -14.32 -1.06
N ARG A 56 8.42 -15.17 -1.42
CA ARG A 56 7.47 -15.77 -0.48
C ARG A 56 8.15 -16.68 0.53
N GLU A 57 9.11 -17.51 0.09
CA GLU A 57 9.92 -18.36 0.96
C GLU A 57 10.62 -17.51 2.04
N VAL A 58 11.37 -16.48 1.63
CA VAL A 58 12.04 -15.55 2.56
C VAL A 58 11.07 -14.86 3.51
N LEU A 59 9.88 -14.47 3.04
CA LEU A 59 8.89 -13.79 3.87
C LEU A 59 8.20 -14.71 4.89
N CYS A 60 8.14 -16.02 4.61
CA CYS A 60 7.52 -17.02 5.47
C CYS A 60 8.51 -17.65 6.46
N ASP A 61 9.80 -17.68 6.13
CA ASP A 61 10.85 -18.23 6.99
C ASP A 61 11.32 -17.21 8.02
N THR A 62 10.70 -17.23 9.18
CA THR A 62 11.03 -16.33 10.31
C THR A 62 12.16 -16.87 11.19
N VAL A 63 12.67 -18.04 10.92
CA VAL A 63 13.84 -18.60 11.62
C VAL A 63 15.12 -17.98 11.05
N ASN A 64 15.23 -17.95 9.73
CA ASN A 64 16.42 -17.45 9.06
C ASN A 64 16.33 -15.98 8.66
N PHE A 65 15.11 -15.40 8.52
CA PHE A 65 14.92 -14.02 8.05
C PHE A 65 14.02 -13.23 9.00
N THR A 66 14.55 -12.14 9.54
CA THR A 66 13.88 -11.33 10.55
C THR A 66 13.61 -9.89 10.08
N LYS A 67 12.61 -9.24 10.67
CA LYS A 67 12.38 -7.79 10.54
C LYS A 67 13.19 -6.97 11.55
N THR A 68 13.81 -7.62 12.52
CA THR A 68 14.72 -7.02 13.50
C THR A 68 16.18 -7.29 13.09
N GLY A 69 17.11 -6.44 13.51
CA GLY A 69 18.52 -6.59 13.14
C GLY A 69 18.97 -5.63 12.04
N PRO A 70 20.27 -5.66 11.70
CA PRO A 70 20.89 -4.69 10.81
C PRO A 70 20.23 -4.64 9.43
N GLY A 71 19.93 -3.43 8.94
CA GLY A 71 19.35 -3.21 7.61
C GLY A 71 17.91 -3.65 7.44
N SER A 72 17.22 -4.04 8.51
CA SER A 72 15.82 -4.44 8.54
C SER A 72 14.87 -3.23 8.68
N PRO A 73 13.54 -3.42 8.57
CA PRO A 73 12.59 -2.36 8.85
C PRO A 73 12.70 -1.78 10.27
N ALA A 74 13.04 -2.59 11.28
CA ALA A 74 13.17 -2.12 12.65
C ALA A 74 14.32 -1.11 12.83
N ASP A 75 15.43 -1.26 12.12
CA ASP A 75 16.53 -0.31 12.11
C ASP A 75 16.07 1.12 11.72
N LEU A 76 15.12 1.19 10.81
CA LEU A 76 14.56 2.44 10.33
C LEU A 76 13.52 3.04 11.28
N TRP A 77 12.62 2.19 11.81
CA TRP A 77 11.39 2.65 12.45
C TRP A 77 11.42 2.59 13.99
N THR A 78 12.25 1.74 14.61
CA THR A 78 12.37 1.69 16.07
C THR A 78 12.79 3.04 16.67
N PRO A 79 13.73 3.81 16.06
CA PRO A 79 14.06 5.12 16.57
C PRO A 79 12.89 6.12 16.59
N VAL A 80 11.85 5.88 15.80
CA VAL A 80 10.70 6.81 15.66
C VAL A 80 9.48 6.32 16.41
N LEU A 81 9.14 5.02 16.27
CA LEU A 81 7.90 4.42 16.77
C LEU A 81 8.08 3.66 18.09
N GLY A 82 9.32 3.40 18.50
CA GLY A 82 9.61 2.49 19.60
C GLY A 82 9.66 1.02 19.17
N PRO A 83 10.02 0.11 20.08
CA PRO A 83 10.14 -1.31 19.79
C PRO A 83 8.78 -2.04 19.76
N SER A 84 7.79 -1.55 20.52
CA SER A 84 6.51 -2.23 20.79
C SER A 84 5.47 -2.02 19.68
N VAL A 85 5.87 -2.10 18.42
CA VAL A 85 4.96 -2.03 17.25
C VAL A 85 5.19 -3.20 16.31
N LEU A 86 4.13 -3.72 15.69
CA LEU A 86 4.19 -4.90 14.79
C LEU A 86 5.25 -4.79 13.69
N LEU A 87 5.55 -3.58 13.26
CA LEU A 87 6.55 -3.31 12.23
C LEU A 87 7.98 -3.63 12.71
N ASN A 88 8.23 -3.50 14.01
CA ASN A 88 9.54 -3.59 14.66
C ASN A 88 9.70 -4.84 15.54
N MET A 89 8.73 -5.75 15.52
CA MET A 89 8.68 -6.94 16.39
C MET A 89 8.79 -8.24 15.61
N GLU A 90 9.21 -9.29 16.30
CA GLU A 90 9.22 -10.68 15.84
C GLU A 90 8.77 -11.62 16.97
N GLY A 91 8.52 -12.88 16.62
CA GLY A 91 8.31 -13.97 17.56
C GLY A 91 6.98 -13.92 18.33
N PRO A 92 6.96 -14.45 19.57
CA PRO A 92 5.74 -14.59 20.38
C PRO A 92 5.05 -13.26 20.69
N ASP A 93 5.82 -12.21 20.99
CA ASP A 93 5.29 -10.88 21.35
C ASP A 93 4.60 -10.22 20.13
N HIS A 94 5.22 -10.32 18.95
CA HIS A 94 4.57 -9.92 17.70
C HIS A 94 3.23 -10.64 17.51
N THR A 95 3.21 -11.95 17.71
CA THR A 95 2.00 -12.77 17.53
C THR A 95 0.93 -12.38 18.56
N ALA A 96 1.29 -12.12 19.80
CA ALA A 96 0.38 -11.70 20.85
C ALA A 96 -0.23 -10.32 20.56
N LEU A 97 0.61 -9.33 20.23
CA LEU A 97 0.15 -7.99 19.85
C LEU A 97 -0.74 -8.03 18.59
N ARG A 98 -0.31 -8.77 17.55
CA ARG A 98 -1.08 -8.93 16.32
C ARG A 98 -2.47 -9.52 16.57
N ARG A 99 -2.58 -10.50 17.45
CA ARG A 99 -3.88 -11.11 17.83
C ARG A 99 -4.79 -10.09 18.49
N ARG A 100 -4.27 -9.29 19.45
CA ARG A 100 -5.04 -8.20 20.07
C ARG A 100 -5.55 -7.20 19.02
N LEU A 101 -4.70 -6.77 18.11
CA LEU A 101 -5.04 -5.78 17.09
C LEU A 101 -5.96 -6.31 15.97
N SER A 102 -6.04 -7.63 15.76
CA SER A 102 -6.83 -8.22 14.66
C SER A 102 -8.32 -7.88 14.73
N GLY A 103 -8.86 -7.64 15.94
CA GLY A 103 -10.25 -7.22 16.13
C GLY A 103 -10.64 -5.91 15.43
N LEU A 104 -9.65 -5.04 15.17
CA LEU A 104 -9.84 -3.76 14.45
C LEU A 104 -9.98 -3.94 12.93
N PHE A 105 -9.75 -5.15 12.42
CA PHE A 105 -9.78 -5.44 10.98
C PHE A 105 -10.84 -6.49 10.62
N THR A 106 -11.80 -6.69 11.50
CA THR A 106 -12.98 -7.52 11.20
C THR A 106 -13.87 -6.83 10.16
N PRO A 107 -14.60 -7.61 9.30
CA PRO A 107 -15.45 -7.03 8.27
C PRO A 107 -16.45 -6.00 8.79
N GLY A 108 -17.10 -6.29 9.92
CA GLY A 108 -18.08 -5.38 10.52
C GLY A 108 -17.47 -4.07 11.00
N TYR A 109 -16.33 -4.11 11.69
CA TYR A 109 -15.64 -2.91 12.13
C TYR A 109 -15.13 -2.06 10.95
N VAL A 110 -14.50 -2.71 9.97
CA VAL A 110 -13.98 -2.06 8.76
C VAL A 110 -15.10 -1.37 7.98
N SER A 111 -16.24 -2.05 7.79
CA SER A 111 -17.40 -1.50 7.09
C SER A 111 -17.95 -0.26 7.81
N ALA A 112 -18.14 -0.33 9.14
CA ALA A 112 -18.62 0.79 9.94
C ALA A 112 -17.65 1.98 9.92
N LEU A 113 -16.34 1.72 10.01
CA LEU A 113 -15.29 2.73 9.91
C LEU A 113 -15.34 3.44 8.53
N CYS A 114 -15.32 2.67 7.43
CA CYS A 114 -15.36 3.22 6.09
C CYS A 114 -16.64 4.05 5.84
N ALA A 115 -17.80 3.56 6.29
CA ALA A 115 -19.06 4.27 6.17
C ALA A 115 -19.01 5.63 6.91
N ARG A 116 -18.38 5.68 8.09
CA ARG A 116 -18.25 6.92 8.88
C ARG A 116 -17.28 7.92 8.26
N VAL A 117 -16.07 7.47 7.89
CA VAL A 117 -15.00 8.39 7.47
C VAL A 117 -15.03 8.77 6.00
N LEU A 118 -15.58 7.90 5.13
CA LEU A 118 -15.55 8.12 3.69
C LEU A 118 -16.86 8.65 3.09
N ALA A 119 -17.98 8.58 3.82
CA ALA A 119 -19.29 8.97 3.28
C ALA A 119 -19.29 10.36 2.65
N GLN A 120 -18.80 11.37 3.38
CA GLN A 120 -18.79 12.75 2.90
C GLN A 120 -17.78 12.98 1.76
N PRO A 121 -16.49 12.60 1.87
CA PRO A 121 -15.55 12.76 0.76
C PRO A 121 -16.00 12.10 -0.53
N LEU A 122 -16.63 10.92 -0.45
CA LEU A 122 -17.09 10.18 -1.64
C LEU A 122 -18.38 10.73 -2.22
N ALA A 123 -19.29 11.21 -1.36
CA ALA A 123 -20.47 11.95 -1.83
C ALA A 123 -20.07 13.24 -2.57
N ASP A 124 -19.07 13.97 -2.06
CA ASP A 124 -18.53 15.15 -2.73
C ASP A 124 -17.91 14.81 -4.09
N LEU A 125 -17.08 13.75 -4.16
CA LEU A 125 -16.52 13.25 -5.42
C LEU A 125 -17.61 12.96 -6.45
N THR A 126 -18.62 12.18 -6.06
CA THR A 126 -19.72 11.78 -6.95
C THR A 126 -20.52 13.01 -7.43
N ARG A 127 -20.83 13.93 -6.53
CA ARG A 127 -21.56 15.17 -6.84
C ARG A 127 -20.81 16.05 -7.83
N ARG A 128 -19.53 16.27 -7.60
CA ARG A 128 -18.66 17.11 -8.47
C ARG A 128 -18.50 16.52 -9.85
N LEU A 129 -18.25 15.21 -9.94
CA LEU A 129 -18.18 14.53 -11.23
C LEU A 129 -19.51 14.66 -12.00
N ARG A 130 -20.67 14.44 -11.32
CA ARG A 130 -22.00 14.59 -11.94
C ARG A 130 -22.30 16.02 -12.37
N ALA A 131 -21.74 17.01 -11.70
CA ALA A 131 -21.80 18.41 -12.12
C ALA A 131 -20.90 18.73 -13.34
N GLY A 132 -20.16 17.74 -13.86
CA GLY A 132 -19.24 17.92 -14.98
C GLY A 132 -17.92 18.60 -14.61
N GLU A 133 -17.61 18.72 -13.31
CA GLU A 133 -16.35 19.26 -12.86
C GLU A 133 -15.19 18.33 -13.18
N GLU A 134 -14.01 18.91 -13.42
CA GLU A 134 -12.74 18.18 -13.44
C GLU A 134 -12.25 18.00 -11.99
N VAL A 135 -12.02 16.76 -11.56
CA VAL A 135 -11.68 16.42 -10.18
C VAL A 135 -10.29 15.77 -10.13
N ASP A 136 -9.37 16.33 -9.33
CA ASP A 136 -8.08 15.70 -9.03
C ASP A 136 -8.26 14.55 -8.04
N LEU A 137 -8.16 13.31 -8.53
CA LEU A 137 -8.34 12.10 -7.74
C LEU A 137 -7.24 11.91 -6.67
N VAL A 138 -6.02 12.45 -6.89
CA VAL A 138 -4.97 12.42 -5.88
C VAL A 138 -5.42 13.23 -4.66
N ARG A 139 -6.02 14.40 -4.89
CA ARG A 139 -6.55 15.23 -3.81
C ARG A 139 -7.69 14.54 -3.06
N VAL A 140 -8.59 13.86 -3.77
CA VAL A 140 -9.65 13.04 -3.15
C VAL A 140 -9.06 11.94 -2.29
N ALA A 141 -8.08 11.19 -2.79
CA ALA A 141 -7.42 10.14 -2.02
C ALA A 141 -6.72 10.69 -0.77
N GLN A 142 -6.10 11.87 -0.84
CA GLN A 142 -5.51 12.57 0.31
C GLN A 142 -6.56 12.98 1.35
N ILE A 143 -7.72 13.45 0.92
CA ILE A 143 -8.83 13.78 1.80
C ILE A 143 -9.37 12.54 2.50
N CYS A 144 -9.58 11.44 1.76
CA CYS A 144 -9.99 10.16 2.33
C CYS A 144 -8.95 9.62 3.35
N ALA A 145 -7.67 9.73 3.04
CA ALA A 145 -6.60 9.35 3.95
C ALA A 145 -6.59 10.25 5.21
N GLY A 146 -6.80 11.55 5.05
CA GLY A 146 -6.91 12.50 6.16
C GLY A 146 -8.10 12.20 7.07
N ALA A 147 -9.25 11.86 6.51
CA ALA A 147 -10.42 11.42 7.28
C ALA A 147 -10.12 10.16 8.11
N ALA A 148 -9.45 9.18 7.50
CA ALA A 148 -9.01 7.99 8.21
C ALA A 148 -7.98 8.31 9.32
N ILE A 149 -7.06 9.26 9.08
CA ILE A 149 -6.11 9.74 10.08
C ILE A 149 -6.85 10.33 11.28
N CYS A 150 -7.81 11.23 11.07
CA CYS A 150 -8.58 11.84 12.16
C CYS A 150 -9.25 10.77 13.02
N GLU A 151 -9.86 9.77 12.40
CA GLU A 151 -10.45 8.63 13.13
C GLU A 151 -9.41 7.82 13.90
N ILE A 152 -8.26 7.50 13.28
CA ILE A 152 -7.19 6.71 13.89
C ILE A 152 -6.60 7.41 15.13
N VAL A 153 -6.49 8.73 15.11
CA VAL A 153 -5.96 9.50 16.25
C VAL A 153 -7.05 9.95 17.23
N GLY A 154 -8.31 9.60 16.99
CA GLY A 154 -9.42 10.02 17.86
C GLY A 154 -9.70 11.52 17.81
N MET A 155 -9.40 12.19 16.70
CA MET A 155 -9.77 13.59 16.45
C MET A 155 -11.18 13.68 15.88
N PRO A 156 -11.87 14.83 16.06
CA PRO A 156 -13.11 15.06 15.34
C PRO A 156 -12.95 14.89 13.83
N VAL A 157 -13.89 14.18 13.21
CA VAL A 157 -13.89 13.93 11.75
C VAL A 157 -14.50 15.16 11.07
N GLU A 158 -13.71 16.22 10.94
CA GLU A 158 -14.10 17.49 10.34
C GLU A 158 -13.43 17.68 8.97
N PRO A 159 -14.18 17.94 7.89
CA PRO A 159 -13.64 17.99 6.53
C PRO A 159 -12.49 18.97 6.33
N ASP A 160 -12.51 20.10 7.02
CA ASP A 160 -11.49 21.15 6.89
C ASP A 160 -10.12 20.71 7.42
N ARG A 161 -10.09 19.69 8.30
CA ARG A 161 -8.88 19.13 8.88
C ARG A 161 -8.24 18.03 8.05
N PHE A 162 -8.98 17.35 7.17
CA PHE A 162 -8.49 16.16 6.48
C PHE A 162 -7.22 16.41 5.67
N ALA A 163 -7.20 17.52 4.95
CA ALA A 163 -6.04 17.88 4.14
C ALA A 163 -4.78 18.14 4.97
N ALA A 164 -4.94 18.83 6.11
CA ALA A 164 -3.84 19.16 7.01
C ALA A 164 -3.31 17.88 7.69
N ALA A 165 -4.20 17.04 8.23
CA ALA A 165 -3.81 15.77 8.88
C ALA A 165 -3.00 14.85 7.95
N HIS A 166 -3.43 14.72 6.68
CA HIS A 166 -2.65 13.97 5.69
C HIS A 166 -1.30 14.63 5.41
N ALA A 167 -1.24 15.95 5.24
CA ALA A 167 0.00 16.67 4.94
C ALA A 167 1.03 16.50 6.05
N GLU A 168 0.62 16.58 7.31
CA GLU A 168 1.48 16.37 8.48
C GLU A 168 2.01 14.93 8.54
N ALA A 169 1.16 13.92 8.39
CA ALA A 169 1.59 12.52 8.36
C ALA A 169 2.60 12.25 7.23
N SER A 170 2.38 12.86 6.05
CA SER A 170 3.28 12.75 4.89
C SER A 170 4.65 13.37 5.12
N GLU A 171 4.84 14.30 6.07
CA GLU A 171 6.17 14.82 6.39
C GLU A 171 7.12 13.73 6.85
N VAL A 172 6.65 12.79 7.67
CA VAL A 172 7.48 11.70 8.18
C VAL A 172 7.92 10.76 7.06
N THR A 173 7.00 10.37 6.18
CA THR A 173 7.31 9.49 5.05
C THR A 173 8.26 10.13 4.04
N LYS A 174 8.20 11.44 3.85
CA LYS A 174 9.12 12.20 3.00
C LYS A 174 10.57 12.23 3.50
N MET A 175 10.82 11.95 4.79
CA MET A 175 12.17 11.87 5.36
C MET A 175 12.86 10.55 5.01
N VAL A 176 12.10 9.50 4.69
CA VAL A 176 12.63 8.17 4.38
C VAL A 176 13.22 8.12 2.97
N ARG A 177 14.37 7.45 2.84
CA ARG A 177 15.04 7.22 1.55
C ARG A 177 15.37 5.73 1.41
N LEU A 178 15.05 5.13 0.28
CA LEU A 178 15.24 3.69 0.02
C LEU A 178 16.70 3.22 0.15
N TRP A 179 17.65 4.11 -0.07
CA TRP A 179 19.09 3.78 -0.03
C TRP A 179 19.73 3.95 1.34
N ARG A 180 19.07 4.65 2.27
CA ARG A 180 19.59 4.83 3.62
C ARG A 180 19.04 3.74 4.51
N HIS A 181 19.92 3.10 5.24
CA HIS A 181 19.58 2.05 6.20
C HIS A 181 18.90 2.64 7.46
N SER A 182 19.15 3.91 7.76
CA SER A 182 18.62 4.60 8.92
C SER A 182 18.34 6.07 8.64
N MET A 183 17.53 6.69 9.47
CA MET A 183 17.36 8.14 9.53
C MET A 183 18.51 8.79 10.28
N THR A 184 18.85 10.04 9.92
CA THR A 184 19.77 10.85 10.72
C THR A 184 19.13 11.26 12.04
N GLY A 185 19.92 11.57 13.07
CA GLY A 185 19.39 12.00 14.37
C GLY A 185 18.41 13.18 14.24
N ARG A 186 18.71 14.18 13.38
CA ARG A 186 17.79 15.30 13.10
C ARG A 186 16.46 14.85 12.47
N GLN A 187 16.51 13.88 11.57
CA GLN A 187 15.29 13.33 10.96
C GLN A 187 14.46 12.56 11.99
N VAL A 188 15.10 11.77 12.88
CA VAL A 188 14.42 11.06 13.97
C VAL A 188 13.75 12.06 14.92
N THR A 189 14.46 13.11 15.36
CA THR A 189 13.88 14.16 16.22
C THR A 189 12.65 14.79 15.54
N ARG A 190 12.79 15.22 14.28
CA ARG A 190 11.68 15.83 13.54
C ARG A 190 10.51 14.87 13.35
N ALA A 191 10.77 13.60 13.02
CA ALA A 191 9.72 12.59 12.88
C ALA A 191 8.97 12.36 14.20
N ARG A 192 9.68 12.31 15.33
CA ARG A 192 9.06 12.21 16.67
C ARG A 192 8.22 13.43 17.02
N GLU A 193 8.66 14.64 16.67
CA GLU A 193 7.90 15.88 16.89
C GLU A 193 6.57 15.83 16.11
N VAL A 194 6.64 15.53 14.81
CA VAL A 194 5.45 15.45 13.95
C VAL A 194 4.49 14.36 14.45
N LEU A 195 4.99 13.15 14.74
CA LEU A 195 4.15 12.07 15.26
C LEU A 195 3.63 12.39 16.67
N GLY A 196 4.42 13.04 17.51
CA GLY A 196 4.00 13.48 18.84
C GLY A 196 2.83 14.46 18.77
N SER A 197 2.89 15.43 17.85
CA SER A 197 1.79 16.36 17.57
C SER A 197 0.52 15.63 17.12
N LEU A 198 0.64 14.76 16.10
CA LEU A 198 -0.50 13.99 15.59
C LEU A 198 -1.07 13.02 16.63
N THR A 199 -0.24 12.38 17.45
CA THR A 199 -0.68 11.39 18.44
C THR A 199 -1.08 12.00 19.77
N ALA A 200 -0.93 13.30 19.99
CA ALA A 200 -1.37 13.97 21.22
C ALA A 200 -2.87 13.77 21.46
N SER A 201 -3.69 13.90 20.43
CA SER A 201 -5.14 13.62 20.49
C SER A 201 -5.40 12.14 20.82
N ALA A 202 -4.60 11.23 20.28
CA ALA A 202 -4.73 9.80 20.54
C ALA A 202 -4.45 9.46 22.01
N VAL A 203 -3.48 10.11 22.65
CA VAL A 203 -3.20 9.94 24.10
C VAL A 203 -4.39 10.43 24.93
N ALA A 204 -4.98 11.59 24.61
CA ALA A 204 -6.15 12.10 25.29
C ALA A 204 -7.35 11.15 25.12
N ALA A 205 -7.63 10.67 23.92
CA ALA A 205 -8.70 9.72 23.62
C ALA A 205 -8.47 8.35 24.31
N TYR A 206 -7.23 7.87 24.36
CA TYR A 206 -6.86 6.66 25.10
C TYR A 206 -7.17 6.80 26.59
N ARG A 207 -6.80 7.93 27.20
CA ARG A 207 -7.05 8.20 28.63
C ARG A 207 -8.54 8.33 28.95
N ALA A 208 -9.29 8.95 28.07
CA ALA A 208 -10.76 9.04 28.17
C ALA A 208 -11.42 7.65 28.10
N GLY A 209 -10.83 6.69 27.42
CA GLY A 209 -11.24 5.29 27.44
C GLY A 209 -12.55 4.98 26.69
N SER A 210 -13.05 5.90 25.85
CA SER A 210 -14.24 5.63 25.02
C SER A 210 -13.92 4.64 23.91
N GLU A 211 -14.60 3.50 23.88
CA GLU A 211 -14.48 2.52 22.83
C GLU A 211 -15.05 2.98 21.46
N GLU A 212 -15.65 4.15 21.38
CA GLU A 212 -16.05 4.79 20.13
C GLU A 212 -14.85 5.30 19.34
N THR A 213 -13.73 5.57 20.03
CA THR A 213 -12.47 5.98 19.40
C THR A 213 -11.51 4.81 19.26
N LEU A 214 -10.66 4.83 18.21
CA LEU A 214 -9.63 3.81 18.05
C LEU A 214 -8.67 3.74 19.26
N PRO A 215 -8.13 4.86 19.79
CA PRO A 215 -7.26 4.81 20.97
C PRO A 215 -7.94 4.22 22.20
N GLY A 216 -9.20 4.53 22.47
CA GLY A 216 -9.97 3.92 23.56
C GLY A 216 -10.17 2.42 23.36
N ARG A 217 -10.41 1.97 22.12
CA ARG A 217 -10.44 0.53 21.80
C ARG A 217 -9.11 -0.16 22.02
N LEU A 218 -7.98 0.47 21.68
CA LEU A 218 -6.66 -0.10 21.96
C LEU A 218 -6.48 -0.33 23.48
N ARG A 219 -6.98 0.60 24.31
CA ARG A 219 -7.02 0.41 25.78
C ARG A 219 -7.90 -0.77 26.17
N GLY A 220 -9.10 -0.88 25.62
CA GLY A 220 -10.01 -2.01 25.84
C GLY A 220 -9.41 -3.37 25.42
N LEU A 221 -8.53 -3.38 24.41
CA LEU A 221 -7.78 -4.54 23.99
C LEU A 221 -6.56 -4.85 24.90
N GLY A 222 -6.36 -4.11 25.98
CA GLY A 222 -5.31 -4.32 26.95
C GLY A 222 -3.91 -3.83 26.50
N LEU A 223 -3.82 -2.91 25.54
CA LEU A 223 -2.58 -2.23 25.22
C LEU A 223 -2.32 -1.14 26.30
N ASP A 224 -1.07 -0.98 26.71
CA ASP A 224 -0.69 0.18 27.51
C ASP A 224 -0.62 1.47 26.64
N GLU A 225 -0.38 2.63 27.28
CA GLU A 225 -0.38 3.92 26.56
C GLU A 225 0.74 4.00 25.53
N GLU A 226 1.91 3.39 25.80
CA GLU A 226 3.04 3.39 24.87
C GLU A 226 2.79 2.46 23.67
N GLU A 227 2.29 1.25 23.92
CA GLU A 227 1.86 0.30 22.88
C GLU A 227 0.77 0.92 21.99
N ALA A 228 -0.23 1.57 22.60
CA ALA A 228 -1.33 2.20 21.87
C ALA A 228 -0.83 3.37 21.00
N ARG A 229 0.03 4.23 21.53
CA ARG A 229 0.66 5.34 20.80
C ARG A 229 1.50 4.83 19.63
N GLY A 230 2.30 3.79 19.88
CA GLY A 230 3.10 3.14 18.84
C GLY A 230 2.24 2.54 17.73
N ALA A 231 1.14 1.83 18.08
CA ALA A 231 0.19 1.27 17.13
C ALA A 231 -0.48 2.36 16.27
N VAL A 232 -0.95 3.44 16.88
CA VAL A 232 -1.51 4.62 16.18
C VAL A 232 -0.48 5.20 15.22
N GLY A 233 0.75 5.45 15.66
CA GLY A 233 1.84 5.96 14.81
C GLY A 233 2.15 5.03 13.63
N ALA A 234 2.16 3.71 13.85
CA ALA A 234 2.36 2.72 12.80
C ALA A 234 1.21 2.74 11.78
N PHE A 235 -0.05 2.83 12.23
CA PHE A 235 -1.22 2.91 11.34
C PHE A 235 -1.20 4.18 10.49
N LEU A 236 -0.82 5.32 11.07
CA LEU A 236 -0.65 6.58 10.35
C LEU A 236 0.38 6.45 9.22
N LEU A 237 1.55 5.90 9.50
CA LEU A 237 2.64 5.84 8.53
C LEU A 237 2.44 4.78 7.44
N THR A 238 1.80 3.65 7.76
CA THR A 238 1.68 2.52 6.84
C THR A 238 0.35 2.46 6.10
N GLY A 239 -0.71 3.05 6.67
CA GLY A 239 -2.07 2.90 6.17
C GLY A 239 -2.54 3.99 5.20
N THR A 240 -1.84 5.12 5.08
CA THR A 240 -2.34 6.28 4.31
C THR A 240 -1.65 6.46 2.97
N GLU A 241 -0.34 6.58 2.94
CA GLU A 241 0.44 6.86 1.72
C GLU A 241 0.30 5.78 0.64
N THR A 242 0.14 4.52 1.05
CA THR A 242 -0.06 3.39 0.13
C THR A 242 -1.36 3.53 -0.65
N LEU A 243 -2.45 3.96 -0.01
CA LEU A 243 -3.75 4.18 -0.64
C LEU A 243 -3.77 5.43 -1.52
N VAL A 244 -3.17 6.53 -1.05
CA VAL A 244 -3.03 7.78 -1.84
C VAL A 244 -2.25 7.51 -3.12
N SER A 245 -1.24 6.64 -3.06
CA SER A 245 -0.51 6.20 -4.26
C SER A 245 -1.35 5.28 -5.13
N PHE A 246 -1.99 4.27 -4.54
CA PHE A 246 -2.61 3.17 -5.28
C PHE A 246 -3.90 3.57 -5.99
N ILE A 247 -4.83 4.26 -5.32
CA ILE A 247 -6.17 4.55 -5.85
C ILE A 247 -6.11 5.30 -7.19
N PRO A 248 -5.33 6.40 -7.34
CA PRO A 248 -5.20 7.04 -8.65
C PRO A 248 -4.57 6.16 -9.72
N ARG A 249 -3.63 5.29 -9.34
CA ARG A 249 -2.98 4.34 -10.29
C ARG A 249 -3.97 3.28 -10.78
N LEU A 250 -4.79 2.73 -9.89
CA LEU A 250 -5.86 1.81 -10.24
C LEU A 250 -6.83 2.42 -11.24
N VAL A 251 -7.33 3.63 -10.97
CA VAL A 251 -8.27 4.32 -11.88
C VAL A 251 -7.61 4.64 -13.21
N ALA A 252 -6.34 5.03 -13.22
CA ALA A 252 -5.58 5.27 -14.45
C ALA A 252 -5.40 3.98 -15.27
N LEU A 253 -5.09 2.85 -14.62
CA LEU A 253 -5.01 1.54 -15.28
C LEU A 253 -6.35 1.12 -15.86
N CYS A 254 -7.44 1.28 -15.12
CA CYS A 254 -8.79 1.00 -15.62
C CYS A 254 -9.14 1.87 -16.82
N HIS A 255 -8.76 3.16 -16.81
CA HIS A 255 -8.94 4.04 -17.96
C HIS A 255 -8.16 3.55 -19.18
N ASP A 256 -6.85 3.31 -19.01
CA ASP A 256 -5.95 2.95 -20.11
C ASP A 256 -6.29 1.58 -20.73
N SER A 257 -6.87 0.70 -19.93
CA SER A 257 -7.34 -0.63 -20.36
C SER A 257 -8.79 -0.65 -20.87
N GLY A 258 -9.46 0.52 -20.94
CA GLY A 258 -10.82 0.65 -21.42
C GLY A 258 -11.93 0.24 -20.44
N TRP A 259 -11.57 -0.07 -19.18
CA TRP A 259 -12.55 -0.48 -18.15
C TRP A 259 -13.42 0.67 -17.62
N LEU A 260 -12.95 1.93 -17.70
CA LEU A 260 -13.74 3.12 -17.29
C LEU A 260 -14.70 3.61 -18.39
N GLY A 261 -14.59 3.09 -19.61
CA GLY A 261 -15.36 3.52 -20.75
C GLY A 261 -16.36 2.48 -21.25
N GLY A 262 -17.59 2.88 -21.52
CA GLY A 262 -18.53 2.08 -22.32
C GLY A 262 -18.97 0.75 -21.70
N GLY A 263 -19.32 0.71 -20.42
CA GLY A 263 -19.92 -0.47 -19.78
C GLY A 263 -18.93 -1.41 -19.07
N GLY A 264 -17.62 -1.15 -19.07
CA GLY A 264 -16.65 -1.99 -18.39
C GLY A 264 -16.90 -2.07 -16.86
N LEU A 265 -16.90 -0.94 -16.16
CA LEU A 265 -17.17 -0.91 -14.71
C LEU A 265 -18.64 -1.15 -14.36
N SER A 266 -19.59 -0.77 -15.20
CA SER A 266 -21.01 -1.05 -14.99
C SER A 266 -21.35 -2.56 -15.12
N ARG A 267 -20.54 -3.32 -15.87
CA ARG A 267 -20.68 -4.79 -15.99
C ARG A 267 -20.07 -5.53 -14.78
N LEU A 268 -19.25 -4.87 -13.97
CA LEU A 268 -18.59 -5.49 -12.79
C LEU A 268 -19.51 -5.57 -11.56
N GLY A 269 -20.74 -5.07 -11.63
CA GLY A 269 -21.61 -4.90 -10.44
C GLY A 269 -22.48 -6.07 -10.07
N ASP A 270 -22.88 -6.90 -11.01
CA ASP A 270 -23.87 -7.96 -10.74
C ASP A 270 -23.41 -9.27 -11.38
N GLY A 271 -23.02 -10.21 -10.53
CA GLY A 271 -22.60 -11.55 -10.94
C GLY A 271 -23.76 -12.41 -11.45
N HIS A 272 -24.57 -11.91 -12.38
CA HIS A 272 -25.51 -12.72 -13.21
C HIS A 272 -25.94 -11.87 -14.41
N ASP A 273 -25.61 -12.32 -15.56
CA ASP A 273 -26.22 -12.52 -16.86
C ASP A 273 -25.28 -12.18 -18.00
N GLY A 274 -24.96 -13.26 -18.73
CA GLY A 274 -24.19 -13.21 -19.96
C GLY A 274 -25.03 -12.64 -21.11
N THR A 275 -24.60 -11.48 -21.59
CA THR A 275 -24.82 -11.13 -23.01
C THR A 275 -23.52 -10.56 -23.56
N SER A 276 -22.94 -11.34 -24.46
CA SER A 276 -21.72 -11.03 -25.19
C SER A 276 -21.99 -9.92 -26.22
N ASP A 277 -21.20 -8.86 -26.13
CA ASP A 277 -21.02 -7.97 -27.26
C ASP A 277 -19.52 -7.76 -27.53
N GLY A 278 -19.13 -8.14 -28.73
CA GLY A 278 -17.93 -7.73 -29.46
C GLY A 278 -16.55 -8.03 -28.89
N GLY A 279 -16.04 -9.27 -29.04
CA GLY A 279 -14.59 -9.47 -29.26
C GLY A 279 -13.73 -9.98 -28.11
N ARG A 280 -14.25 -10.22 -26.91
CA ARG A 280 -13.55 -10.96 -25.84
C ARG A 280 -14.35 -12.21 -25.47
N SER A 281 -13.79 -13.38 -25.74
CA SER A 281 -14.37 -14.66 -25.35
C SER A 281 -14.05 -14.94 -23.86
N GLY A 282 -15.04 -14.74 -22.96
CA GLY A 282 -14.95 -15.07 -21.53
C GLY A 282 -15.88 -14.20 -20.69
N PRO A 283 -16.32 -14.66 -19.50
CA PRO A 283 -17.04 -13.82 -18.56
C PRO A 283 -16.16 -12.62 -18.14
N ALA A 284 -16.78 -11.43 -17.99
CA ALA A 284 -16.07 -10.25 -17.50
C ALA A 284 -15.49 -10.51 -16.10
N PRO A 285 -14.22 -10.15 -15.83
CA PRO A 285 -13.65 -10.31 -14.48
C PRO A 285 -14.44 -9.46 -13.49
N GLY A 286 -14.63 -9.99 -12.26
CA GLY A 286 -15.23 -9.24 -11.18
C GLY A 286 -14.35 -8.06 -10.72
N LEU A 287 -14.95 -7.11 -10.00
CA LEU A 287 -14.24 -5.92 -9.49
C LEU A 287 -13.01 -6.31 -8.65
N ASP A 288 -13.11 -7.37 -7.86
CA ASP A 288 -12.00 -7.90 -7.06
C ASP A 288 -10.80 -8.30 -7.94
N ALA A 289 -11.03 -8.95 -9.06
CA ALA A 289 -9.96 -9.35 -9.98
C ALA A 289 -9.25 -8.13 -10.59
N VAL A 290 -10.00 -7.07 -10.91
CA VAL A 290 -9.44 -5.81 -11.41
C VAL A 290 -8.57 -5.15 -10.33
N VAL A 291 -9.03 -5.09 -9.08
CA VAL A 291 -8.30 -4.52 -7.96
C VAL A 291 -7.04 -5.32 -7.64
N GLU A 292 -7.14 -6.65 -7.54
CA GLU A 292 -6.01 -7.54 -7.25
C GLU A 292 -4.94 -7.46 -8.36
N GLU A 293 -5.35 -7.40 -9.62
CA GLU A 293 -4.43 -7.26 -10.75
C GLU A 293 -3.76 -5.87 -10.76
N ALA A 294 -4.49 -4.81 -10.44
CA ALA A 294 -3.91 -3.48 -10.31
C ALA A 294 -2.89 -3.42 -9.15
N LEU A 295 -3.18 -4.05 -8.01
CA LEU A 295 -2.24 -4.20 -6.89
C LEU A 295 -0.98 -4.94 -7.31
N ARG A 296 -1.12 -6.01 -8.13
CA ARG A 296 0.00 -6.74 -8.69
C ARG A 296 0.89 -5.87 -9.58
N VAL A 297 0.31 -5.12 -10.50
CA VAL A 297 1.08 -4.30 -11.45
C VAL A 297 1.76 -3.12 -10.76
N THR A 298 1.08 -2.50 -9.80
CA THR A 298 1.54 -1.25 -9.17
C THR A 298 2.40 -1.46 -7.94
N VAL A 299 2.17 -2.51 -7.17
CA VAL A 299 2.84 -2.84 -5.90
C VAL A 299 3.18 -1.58 -5.09
N PRO A 300 2.25 -1.08 -4.25
CA PRO A 300 2.48 0.17 -3.49
C PRO A 300 3.75 0.15 -2.64
N SER A 301 4.15 -1.02 -2.13
CA SER A 301 5.43 -1.22 -1.43
C SER A 301 6.41 -1.97 -2.34
N PRO A 302 7.17 -1.28 -3.21
CA PRO A 302 7.95 -1.91 -4.27
C PRO A 302 9.11 -2.78 -3.78
N VAL A 303 9.52 -2.59 -2.51
CA VAL A 303 10.61 -3.33 -1.88
C VAL A 303 10.22 -3.70 -0.46
N MET A 304 10.51 -4.93 -0.04
CA MET A 304 10.46 -5.38 1.35
C MET A 304 11.85 -5.79 1.82
N LEU A 305 12.11 -5.65 3.11
CA LEU A 305 13.43 -5.89 3.68
C LEU A 305 13.36 -6.99 4.74
N ARG A 306 14.46 -7.77 4.84
CA ARG A 306 14.75 -8.67 5.95
C ARG A 306 16.23 -8.60 6.29
N SER A 307 16.56 -8.92 7.54
CA SER A 307 17.92 -9.24 7.99
C SER A 307 18.04 -10.75 8.10
N VAL A 308 19.19 -11.29 7.79
CA VAL A 308 19.48 -12.72 7.96
C VAL A 308 19.84 -12.97 9.43
N ALA A 309 19.15 -13.90 10.07
CA ALA A 309 19.35 -14.28 11.46
C ALA A 309 20.31 -15.47 11.63
N GLY A 310 20.28 -16.43 10.71
CA GLY A 310 21.13 -17.63 10.70
C GLY A 310 21.74 -17.90 9.32
N PRO A 311 22.85 -18.65 9.24
CA PRO A 311 23.46 -18.99 7.95
C PRO A 311 22.52 -19.90 7.15
N THR A 312 22.21 -19.50 5.91
CA THR A 312 21.29 -20.23 5.02
C THR A 312 21.59 -19.90 3.56
N THR A 313 20.70 -20.30 2.65
CA THR A 313 20.79 -19.95 1.22
C THR A 313 19.46 -19.37 0.74
N VAL A 314 19.51 -18.48 -0.24
CA VAL A 314 18.33 -17.97 -0.97
C VAL A 314 18.56 -18.27 -2.45
N GLY A 315 17.75 -19.15 -3.06
CA GLY A 315 17.91 -19.53 -4.46
C GLY A 315 19.32 -20.03 -4.79
N GLY A 316 19.97 -20.76 -3.86
CA GLY A 316 21.33 -21.26 -3.99
C GLY A 316 22.44 -20.24 -3.67
N VAL A 317 22.11 -18.98 -3.39
CA VAL A 317 23.09 -17.95 -2.97
C VAL A 317 23.29 -18.02 -1.45
N PRO A 318 24.50 -18.32 -0.92
CA PRO A 318 24.76 -18.35 0.51
C PRO A 318 24.55 -16.97 1.15
N VAL A 319 23.92 -16.94 2.33
CA VAL A 319 23.73 -15.73 3.13
C VAL A 319 24.13 -15.99 4.58
N ALA A 320 24.65 -14.97 5.26
CA ALA A 320 25.16 -15.05 6.62
C ALA A 320 24.42 -14.08 7.55
N PRO A 321 24.46 -14.31 8.88
CA PRO A 321 23.86 -13.40 9.86
C PRO A 321 24.29 -11.96 9.64
N GLY A 322 23.32 -11.03 9.65
CA GLY A 322 23.53 -9.62 9.38
C GLY A 322 23.49 -9.23 7.89
N ASP A 323 23.47 -10.18 6.97
CA ASP A 323 23.19 -9.89 5.57
C ASP A 323 21.79 -9.27 5.40
N ARG A 324 21.68 -8.31 4.50
CA ARG A 324 20.40 -7.69 4.15
C ARG A 324 19.78 -8.37 2.94
N ILE A 325 18.53 -8.78 3.05
CA ILE A 325 17.73 -9.26 1.92
C ILE A 325 16.82 -8.13 1.44
N VAL A 326 16.92 -7.81 0.17
CA VAL A 326 16.12 -6.80 -0.54
C VAL A 326 15.17 -7.54 -1.48
N ILE A 327 13.94 -7.73 -1.03
CA ILE A 327 12.90 -8.37 -1.84
C ILE A 327 12.32 -7.31 -2.77
N ALA A 328 12.60 -7.42 -4.07
CA ALA A 328 12.11 -6.51 -5.10
C ALA A 328 10.66 -6.89 -5.49
N THR A 329 9.72 -6.71 -4.56
CA THR A 329 8.32 -7.15 -4.68
C THR A 329 7.66 -6.67 -5.97
N LEU A 330 7.96 -5.42 -6.38
CA LEU A 330 7.49 -4.87 -7.64
C LEU A 330 7.95 -5.71 -8.84
N LEU A 331 9.24 -6.08 -8.88
CA LEU A 331 9.80 -6.86 -10.00
C LEU A 331 9.31 -8.30 -9.97
N CYS A 332 9.19 -8.91 -8.77
CA CYS A 332 8.54 -10.21 -8.60
C CYS A 332 7.15 -10.24 -9.25
N ALA A 333 6.35 -9.21 -8.96
CA ALA A 333 4.98 -9.12 -9.44
C ALA A 333 4.90 -8.77 -10.93
N GLN A 334 5.72 -7.84 -11.42
CA GLN A 334 5.72 -7.39 -12.81
C GLN A 334 6.27 -8.44 -13.79
N ALA A 335 7.05 -9.42 -13.32
CA ALA A 335 7.51 -10.54 -14.14
C ALA A 335 6.37 -11.34 -14.82
N TYR A 336 5.16 -11.27 -14.25
CA TYR A 336 3.97 -11.93 -14.80
C TYR A 336 3.29 -11.16 -15.96
N GLY A 337 3.86 -10.05 -16.39
CA GLY A 337 3.42 -9.32 -17.58
C GLY A 337 2.51 -8.13 -17.31
N PRO A 338 1.88 -7.56 -18.37
CA PRO A 338 1.05 -6.36 -18.30
C PRO A 338 -0.25 -6.59 -17.52
N PHE A 339 -0.98 -5.50 -17.30
CA PHE A 339 -2.30 -5.53 -16.64
C PHE A 339 -3.29 -6.37 -17.44
N ALA A 340 -3.81 -7.44 -16.84
CA ALA A 340 -4.74 -8.41 -17.43
C ALA A 340 -5.60 -9.05 -16.33
N PRO A 341 -6.72 -8.41 -15.92
CA PRO A 341 -7.56 -8.85 -14.80
C PRO A 341 -8.19 -10.24 -14.96
N GLU A 342 -8.30 -10.72 -16.19
CA GLU A 342 -8.79 -12.05 -16.52
C GLU A 342 -7.77 -13.17 -16.24
N ARG A 343 -6.52 -12.82 -16.01
CA ARG A 343 -5.45 -13.79 -15.80
C ARG A 343 -5.37 -14.21 -14.33
N PRO A 344 -5.47 -15.52 -14.03
CA PRO A 344 -5.34 -15.99 -12.65
C PRO A 344 -3.90 -15.81 -12.14
N HIS A 345 -3.76 -15.41 -10.87
CA HIS A 345 -2.46 -15.33 -10.23
C HIS A 345 -2.00 -16.70 -9.72
N PRO A 346 -0.76 -17.11 -9.98
CA PRO A 346 -0.22 -18.34 -9.44
C PRO A 346 -0.04 -18.23 -7.91
N PRO A 347 0.01 -19.36 -7.18
CA PRO A 347 0.03 -19.39 -5.72
C PRO A 347 1.15 -18.55 -5.10
N GLU A 348 2.35 -18.58 -5.67
CA GLU A 348 3.52 -17.85 -5.17
C GLU A 348 3.35 -16.33 -5.28
N LEU A 349 2.57 -15.85 -6.26
CA LEU A 349 2.32 -14.44 -6.47
C LEU A 349 1.12 -13.92 -5.66
N ARG A 350 0.21 -14.83 -5.26
CA ARG A 350 -1.07 -14.46 -4.64
C ARG A 350 -0.87 -13.51 -3.46
N ARG A 351 -1.34 -12.27 -3.60
CA ARG A 351 -1.28 -11.20 -2.60
C ARG A 351 0.12 -10.87 -2.07
N LEU A 352 1.18 -11.18 -2.83
CA LEU A 352 2.56 -10.92 -2.43
C LEU A 352 2.81 -9.42 -2.16
N TRP A 353 2.05 -8.52 -2.77
CA TRP A 353 2.08 -7.08 -2.51
C TRP A 353 1.62 -6.67 -1.11
N PHE A 354 0.94 -7.55 -0.38
CA PHE A 354 0.64 -7.43 1.04
C PHE A 354 1.63 -8.19 1.94
N GLY A 355 2.69 -8.75 1.38
CA GLY A 355 3.64 -9.61 2.08
C GLY A 355 3.18 -11.06 2.17
N ALA A 356 3.85 -11.82 3.04
CA ALA A 356 3.53 -13.22 3.30
C ALA A 356 3.91 -13.59 4.75
N GLY A 357 3.46 -14.78 5.19
CA GLY A 357 3.77 -15.34 6.51
C GLY A 357 3.20 -14.52 7.67
N PRO A 358 3.81 -14.57 8.86
CA PRO A 358 3.33 -13.90 10.07
C PRO A 358 3.19 -12.39 9.93
N HIS A 359 3.95 -11.78 9.01
CA HIS A 359 3.93 -10.34 8.72
C HIS A 359 3.05 -9.95 7.52
N PHE A 360 2.15 -10.81 7.08
CA PHE A 360 1.13 -10.45 6.09
C PHE A 360 0.36 -9.21 6.55
N CYS A 361 0.04 -8.30 5.66
CA CYS A 361 -0.55 -7.00 5.98
C CYS A 361 -1.82 -7.15 6.84
N LEU A 362 -1.78 -6.62 8.07
CA LEU A 362 -2.93 -6.63 8.98
C LEU A 362 -4.05 -5.71 8.47
N GLY A 363 -3.68 -4.59 7.83
CA GLY A 363 -4.62 -3.59 7.30
C GLY A 363 -5.25 -3.94 5.94
N MET A 364 -4.97 -5.12 5.37
CA MET A 364 -5.51 -5.48 4.05
C MET A 364 -7.05 -5.35 3.97
N PRO A 365 -7.85 -5.82 4.94
CA PRO A 365 -9.31 -5.69 4.85
C PRO A 365 -9.75 -4.22 4.77
N LEU A 366 -9.14 -3.34 5.56
CA LEU A 366 -9.43 -1.91 5.54
C LEU A 366 -9.00 -1.26 4.21
N ALA A 367 -7.83 -1.62 3.70
CA ALA A 367 -7.35 -1.11 2.43
C ALA A 367 -8.29 -1.50 1.27
N MET A 368 -8.70 -2.78 1.21
CA MET A 368 -9.64 -3.26 0.20
C MET A 368 -10.98 -2.54 0.29
N ALA A 369 -11.55 -2.37 1.49
CA ALA A 369 -12.81 -1.68 1.68
C ALA A 369 -12.76 -0.20 1.21
N GLN A 370 -11.67 0.51 1.51
CA GLN A 370 -11.48 1.89 1.04
C GLN A 370 -11.32 1.96 -0.49
N ILE A 371 -10.58 1.04 -1.08
CA ILE A 371 -10.39 0.96 -2.53
C ILE A 371 -11.73 0.75 -3.23
N HIS A 372 -12.53 -0.22 -2.76
CA HIS A 372 -13.84 -0.51 -3.32
C HIS A 372 -14.79 0.68 -3.16
N ALA A 373 -14.81 1.33 -2.00
CA ALA A 373 -15.66 2.51 -1.77
C ALA A 373 -15.34 3.66 -2.74
N VAL A 374 -14.08 3.93 -3.03
CA VAL A 374 -13.70 4.96 -4.02
C VAL A 374 -14.07 4.56 -5.44
N LEU A 375 -13.84 3.29 -5.83
CA LEU A 375 -14.25 2.81 -7.16
C LEU A 375 -15.76 2.86 -7.35
N ASP A 376 -16.53 2.49 -6.31
CA ASP A 376 -17.99 2.58 -6.34
C ASP A 376 -18.48 4.02 -6.47
N ALA A 377 -17.83 4.98 -5.83
CA ALA A 377 -18.16 6.39 -5.97
C ALA A 377 -17.89 6.89 -7.41
N VAL A 378 -16.76 6.50 -8.01
CA VAL A 378 -16.44 6.83 -9.41
C VAL A 378 -17.45 6.18 -10.36
N ARG A 379 -17.77 4.89 -10.15
CA ARG A 379 -18.75 4.15 -10.95
C ARG A 379 -20.14 4.78 -10.85
N THR A 380 -20.57 5.11 -9.64
CA THR A 380 -21.88 5.74 -9.37
C THR A 380 -22.00 7.12 -10.00
N ALA A 381 -20.90 7.86 -10.14
CA ALA A 381 -20.91 9.14 -10.86
C ALA A 381 -21.26 8.98 -12.33
N GLY A 382 -20.84 7.88 -12.97
CA GLY A 382 -21.07 7.58 -14.38
C GLY A 382 -19.77 7.34 -15.16
N PRO A 383 -19.84 7.17 -16.49
CA PRO A 383 -18.66 6.98 -17.32
C PRO A 383 -17.68 8.16 -17.19
N THR A 384 -16.46 7.87 -16.79
CA THR A 384 -15.42 8.88 -16.57
C THR A 384 -14.26 8.73 -17.56
N THR A 385 -13.48 9.79 -17.70
CA THR A 385 -12.24 9.79 -18.48
C THR A 385 -11.15 10.52 -17.72
N VAL A 386 -9.89 10.12 -17.92
CA VAL A 386 -8.71 10.81 -17.40
C VAL A 386 -8.32 11.91 -18.37
N THR A 387 -8.33 13.16 -17.92
CA THR A 387 -8.04 14.35 -18.73
C THR A 387 -6.61 14.86 -18.52
N GLY A 388 -6.01 14.63 -17.33
CA GLY A 388 -4.68 15.10 -17.01
C GLY A 388 -3.92 14.16 -16.08
N ARG A 389 -2.57 14.11 -16.23
CA ARG A 389 -1.69 13.28 -15.41
C ARG A 389 -0.36 13.98 -15.13
N ARG A 390 0.10 13.92 -13.90
CA ARG A 390 1.43 14.36 -13.51
C ARG A 390 2.04 13.39 -12.48
N ALA A 391 3.23 12.85 -12.78
CA ALA A 391 3.95 11.97 -11.88
C ALA A 391 4.51 12.72 -10.67
N ALA A 392 4.42 12.13 -9.48
CA ALA A 392 5.16 12.58 -8.30
C ALA A 392 6.65 12.23 -8.46
N ARG A 393 7.52 13.12 -7.99
CA ARG A 393 8.97 12.98 -8.15
C ARG A 393 9.66 12.84 -6.81
N ARG A 394 10.67 11.93 -6.74
CA ARG A 394 11.52 11.73 -5.56
C ARG A 394 10.70 11.43 -4.28
N VAL A 395 9.63 10.68 -4.43
CA VAL A 395 8.77 10.21 -3.34
C VAL A 395 9.15 8.79 -2.93
N LEU A 396 8.80 8.39 -1.70
CA LEU A 396 9.07 7.03 -1.21
C LEU A 396 8.20 6.01 -1.96
N ILE A 397 6.91 6.30 -2.10
CA ILE A 397 5.95 5.45 -2.78
C ILE A 397 5.61 6.08 -4.13
N PRO A 398 5.87 5.40 -5.26
CA PRO A 398 5.58 5.92 -6.60
C PRO A 398 4.08 6.18 -6.79
N GLY A 399 3.73 7.32 -7.37
CA GLY A 399 2.33 7.70 -7.58
C GLY A 399 2.20 8.94 -8.45
N TYR A 400 0.97 9.37 -8.66
CA TYR A 400 0.68 10.64 -9.31
C TYR A 400 0.81 11.80 -8.32
N ALA A 401 1.30 12.94 -8.78
CA ALA A 401 1.17 14.22 -8.10
C ALA A 401 -0.18 14.89 -8.43
N ARG A 402 -0.81 14.47 -9.53
CA ARG A 402 -2.13 14.88 -10.00
C ARG A 402 -2.68 13.86 -10.98
N LEU A 403 -3.96 13.55 -10.88
CA LEU A 403 -4.72 12.74 -11.82
C LEU A 403 -6.13 13.32 -11.95
N ASP A 404 -6.42 13.94 -13.09
CA ASP A 404 -7.69 14.61 -13.33
C ASP A 404 -8.69 13.66 -13.96
N LEU A 405 -9.89 13.60 -13.37
CA LEU A 405 -11.06 12.86 -13.85
C LEU A 405 -12.17 13.81 -14.23
N LYS A 406 -12.92 13.46 -15.27
CA LYS A 406 -14.14 14.15 -15.69
C LYS A 406 -15.16 13.13 -16.21
N LEU A 407 -16.46 13.41 -16.09
CA LEU A 407 -17.48 12.65 -16.80
C LEU A 407 -17.27 12.75 -18.31
N ARG A 408 -17.50 11.65 -19.01
CA ARG A 408 -17.57 11.68 -20.47
C ARG A 408 -18.83 12.40 -20.89
N SER A 409 -18.69 13.37 -21.77
CA SER A 409 -19.85 13.92 -22.49
C SER A 409 -20.45 12.79 -23.34
N VAL A 410 -21.71 12.47 -23.11
CA VAL A 410 -22.48 11.61 -24.01
C VAL A 410 -22.71 12.47 -25.26
N MET A 411 -22.04 12.15 -26.39
CA MET A 411 -22.37 12.71 -27.68
C MET A 411 -23.64 12.07 -28.20
#